data_868a38b1a47cc0a8733fd67abd0829ee
#
_entry.id   868a38b1a47cc0a8733fd67abd0829ee
#
_cell.length_a   1.000
_cell.length_b   1.000
_cell.length_c   1.000
_cell.angle_alpha   90.00
_cell.angle_beta   90.00
_cell.angle_gamma   90.00
#
_symmetry.space_group_name_H-M   'P 1'
#
loop_
_entity.id
_entity.type
_entity.pdbx_description
1 polymer ?
#
loop_
_entity_poly.entity_id
_entity_poly.type
_entity_poly.pdbx_seq_one_letter_code
_entity_poly.pdbx_strand_id
1 'polypeptide(L)'
;MPLGISKIERLEVYCNQEKVGVLALTHENLCAFQYDAAFLQNGFSISPFHLPLERKVFVAKPNPFSGNFGVFNDSLPDGWGSLLLDRYLKKNGIEVDKLNKLQRLAIIGSSGRGALEYVPDWSITEKATTHDLNILAKDAEKILLTKYHGNGLDILFKNGASSGGARPKVFLKIKNEEWLIKFKSSADPPNIGKTEYYYSILAQQCGIKMPLTCLFEKRYFGVQRFDRNATKRIHTISAAGLLNADYRIPSLDYEMLLRACFLLTKNMEEVLQLYRIMVFNVAIGNKDDHAKNFSFQFENGQWKLSPAYDLLPSSGFNGNHTTTINGKGTPDEEDLLIVAKKIGIAERTACSIKKEIYALCRK
;
A
#
# COMPACT_ATOMS: atom_id res chain seq x y z
N MET A 1 16.10 24.65 8.16
CA MET A 1 15.33 25.22 9.29
C MET A 1 14.77 24.05 10.09
N PRO A 2 14.78 24.06 11.42
CA PRO A 2 14.08 23.03 12.17
C PRO A 2 12.61 23.10 11.80
N LEU A 3 12.02 21.94 11.47
CA LEU A 3 10.59 21.83 11.24
C LEU A 3 9.88 22.33 12.50
N GLY A 4 9.17 23.48 12.41
CA GLY A 4 8.39 24.04 13.51
C GLY A 4 7.16 23.16 13.76
N ILE A 5 7.38 21.95 14.29
CA ILE A 5 6.32 20.99 14.59
C ILE A 5 5.56 21.50 15.82
N SER A 6 4.44 22.17 15.61
CA SER A 6 3.52 22.57 16.66
C SER A 6 2.57 21.44 17.05
N LYS A 7 1.96 21.53 18.23
CA LYS A 7 0.88 20.62 18.63
C LYS A 7 -0.29 20.78 17.66
N ILE A 8 -0.74 19.66 17.08
CA ILE A 8 -1.92 19.61 16.22
C ILE A 8 -3.02 18.84 16.94
N GLU A 9 -4.20 19.42 17.05
CA GLU A 9 -5.40 18.81 17.63
C GLU A 9 -6.41 18.41 16.54
N ARG A 10 -6.29 18.98 15.34
CA ARG A 10 -7.11 18.63 14.17
C ARG A 10 -6.35 18.85 12.88
N LEU A 11 -6.68 18.03 11.86
CA LEU A 11 -6.22 18.14 10.48
C LEU A 11 -7.41 18.30 9.54
N GLU A 12 -7.25 19.07 8.51
CA GLU A 12 -8.14 19.01 7.36
C GLU A 12 -7.65 17.94 6.39
N VAL A 13 -8.59 17.17 5.87
CA VAL A 13 -8.33 16.09 4.90
C VAL A 13 -8.85 16.53 3.54
N TYR A 14 -8.01 16.45 2.53
CA TYR A 14 -8.33 16.81 1.14
C TYR A 14 -8.15 15.59 0.21
N CYS A 15 -8.85 15.64 -0.92
CA CYS A 15 -8.70 14.72 -2.04
C CYS A 15 -8.79 15.52 -3.35
N ASN A 16 -7.69 15.60 -4.11
CA ASN A 16 -7.62 16.38 -5.35
C ASN A 16 -8.14 17.81 -5.19
N GLN A 17 -7.67 18.52 -4.14
CA GLN A 17 -8.04 19.91 -3.78
C GLN A 17 -9.44 20.08 -3.19
N GLU A 18 -10.28 19.06 -3.14
CA GLU A 18 -11.58 19.10 -2.50
C GLU A 18 -11.45 18.69 -1.03
N LYS A 19 -12.05 19.49 -0.12
CA LYS A 19 -12.04 19.20 1.32
C LYS A 19 -12.97 18.04 1.61
N VAL A 20 -12.40 16.92 2.03
CA VAL A 20 -13.13 15.70 2.40
C VAL A 20 -13.75 15.80 3.78
N GLY A 21 -13.01 16.40 4.73
CA GLY A 21 -13.47 16.51 6.11
C GLY A 21 -12.38 16.93 7.08
N VAL A 22 -12.65 16.69 8.36
CA VAL A 22 -11.76 17.05 9.47
C VAL A 22 -11.47 15.81 10.31
N LEU A 23 -10.21 15.61 10.62
CA LEU A 23 -9.69 14.56 11.51
C LEU A 23 -9.17 15.22 12.80
N ALA A 24 -9.63 14.76 13.95
CA ALA A 24 -9.24 15.27 15.28
C ALA A 24 -8.88 14.13 16.22
N LEU A 25 -8.33 14.43 17.39
CA LEU A 25 -8.11 13.45 18.45
C LEU A 25 -9.13 13.63 19.59
N THR A 26 -9.67 12.53 20.09
CA THR A 26 -10.44 12.50 21.33
C THR A 26 -9.52 12.58 22.55
N HIS A 27 -10.08 12.77 23.74
CA HIS A 27 -9.32 12.73 25.01
C HIS A 27 -8.62 11.38 25.24
N GLU A 28 -9.18 10.29 24.70
CA GLU A 28 -8.61 8.94 24.74
C GLU A 28 -7.54 8.71 23.64
N ASN A 29 -7.14 9.78 22.95
CA ASN A 29 -6.18 9.70 21.85
C ASN A 29 -6.64 8.80 20.67
N LEU A 30 -7.95 8.69 20.44
CA LEU A 30 -8.53 8.07 19.27
C LEU A 30 -8.80 9.12 18.19
N CYS A 31 -8.62 8.75 16.92
CA CYS A 31 -9.01 9.61 15.81
C CYS A 31 -10.53 9.71 15.70
N ALA A 32 -11.03 10.93 15.58
CA ALA A 32 -12.41 11.24 15.27
C ALA A 32 -12.45 11.95 13.92
N PHE A 33 -13.33 11.50 13.03
CA PHE A 33 -13.46 12.06 11.67
C PHE A 33 -14.90 12.48 11.39
N GLN A 34 -15.04 13.61 10.70
CA GLN A 34 -16.32 14.10 10.19
C GLN A 34 -16.13 14.58 8.76
N TYR A 35 -17.02 14.15 7.87
CA TYR A 35 -17.06 14.65 6.49
C TYR A 35 -17.44 16.13 6.44
N ASP A 36 -16.87 16.85 5.48
CA ASP A 36 -17.28 18.22 5.16
C ASP A 36 -18.70 18.25 4.57
N ALA A 37 -19.47 19.29 4.88
CA ALA A 37 -20.86 19.39 4.46
C ALA A 37 -21.01 19.49 2.92
N ALA A 38 -20.07 20.17 2.24
CA ALA A 38 -20.08 20.25 0.79
C ALA A 38 -19.69 18.90 0.15
N PHE A 39 -18.70 18.21 0.72
CA PHE A 39 -18.28 16.89 0.25
C PHE A 39 -19.39 15.82 0.38
N LEU A 40 -20.24 15.93 1.40
CA LEU A 40 -21.40 15.03 1.57
C LEU A 40 -22.41 15.10 0.42
N GLN A 41 -22.45 16.19 -0.34
CA GLN A 41 -23.40 16.36 -1.44
C GLN A 41 -23.00 15.61 -2.71
N ASN A 42 -21.72 15.66 -3.07
CA ASN A 42 -21.23 15.14 -4.36
C ASN A 42 -20.00 14.25 -4.22
N GLY A 43 -19.50 14.02 -3.00
CA GLY A 43 -18.33 13.22 -2.72
C GLY A 43 -18.62 11.72 -2.71
N PHE A 44 -17.66 10.98 -2.20
CA PHE A 44 -17.73 9.53 -2.05
C PHE A 44 -17.23 9.09 -0.67
N SER A 45 -17.60 7.88 -0.24
CA SER A 45 -17.03 7.32 0.97
C SER A 45 -15.56 6.96 0.75
N ILE A 46 -14.64 7.56 1.52
CA ILE A 46 -13.20 7.24 1.44
C ILE A 46 -12.84 5.88 2.06
N SER A 47 -13.76 5.28 2.81
CA SER A 47 -13.64 3.93 3.39
C SER A 47 -15.04 3.36 3.61
N PRO A 48 -15.69 2.74 2.61
CA PRO A 48 -17.11 2.40 2.62
C PRO A 48 -17.57 1.56 3.81
N PHE A 49 -16.72 0.70 4.35
CA PHE A 49 -17.08 -0.16 5.47
C PHE A 49 -16.94 0.50 6.85
N HIS A 50 -16.13 1.56 6.96
CA HIS A 50 -15.83 2.19 8.27
C HIS A 50 -16.15 3.68 8.33
N LEU A 51 -16.18 4.37 7.19
CA LEU A 51 -16.53 5.77 7.04
C LEU A 51 -17.55 5.93 5.90
N PRO A 52 -18.77 5.36 6.03
CA PRO A 52 -19.81 5.59 5.04
C PRO A 52 -20.08 7.10 4.91
N LEU A 53 -20.54 7.54 3.73
CA LEU A 53 -20.76 8.97 3.45
C LEU A 53 -22.02 9.45 4.20
N GLU A 54 -21.85 9.80 5.46
CA GLU A 54 -22.93 10.19 6.39
C GLU A 54 -22.53 11.41 7.21
N ARG A 55 -23.55 12.21 7.57
CA ARG A 55 -23.38 13.40 8.43
C ARG A 55 -23.32 13.01 9.91
N LYS A 56 -22.18 12.46 10.33
CA LYS A 56 -21.92 12.14 11.74
C LYS A 56 -20.42 12.20 12.04
N VAL A 57 -20.08 12.23 13.32
CA VAL A 57 -18.72 12.04 13.80
C VAL A 57 -18.46 10.55 13.93
N PHE A 58 -17.44 10.06 13.25
CA PHE A 58 -16.94 8.70 13.40
C PHE A 58 -15.78 8.70 14.40
N VAL A 59 -15.69 7.69 15.26
CA VAL A 59 -14.56 7.50 16.17
C VAL A 59 -13.89 6.17 15.88
N ALA A 60 -12.56 6.21 15.72
CA ALA A 60 -11.78 5.03 15.43
C ALA A 60 -11.72 4.07 16.62
N LYS A 61 -11.62 2.75 16.35
CA LYS A 61 -11.37 1.74 17.36
C LYS A 61 -9.88 1.75 17.77
N PRO A 62 -9.54 1.35 19.02
CA PRO A 62 -8.13 1.23 19.43
C PRO A 62 -7.32 0.31 18.52
N ASN A 63 -7.86 -0.83 18.14
CA ASN A 63 -7.20 -1.83 17.29
C ASN A 63 -7.83 -1.88 15.89
N PRO A 64 -7.04 -2.28 14.87
CA PRO A 64 -5.62 -2.67 14.88
C PRO A 64 -4.64 -1.50 14.72
N PHE A 65 -5.11 -0.29 14.43
CA PHE A 65 -4.28 0.86 14.03
C PHE A 65 -4.04 1.87 15.16
N SER A 66 -3.98 1.40 16.40
CA SER A 66 -3.68 2.22 17.59
C SER A 66 -4.59 3.47 17.70
N GLY A 67 -5.89 3.32 17.40
CA GLY A 67 -6.85 4.40 17.45
C GLY A 67 -6.87 5.31 16.20
N ASN A 68 -6.33 4.86 15.07
CA ASN A 68 -6.50 5.51 13.78
C ASN A 68 -7.51 4.75 12.90
N PHE A 69 -8.09 5.42 11.90
CA PHE A 69 -8.83 4.73 10.84
C PHE A 69 -7.87 4.10 9.86
N GLY A 70 -8.22 2.93 9.33
CA GLY A 70 -7.40 2.21 8.39
C GLY A 70 -7.02 3.02 7.15
N VAL A 71 -7.95 3.78 6.60
CA VAL A 71 -7.71 4.64 5.42
C VAL A 71 -6.67 5.72 5.69
N PHE A 72 -6.64 6.33 6.87
CA PHE A 72 -5.61 7.30 7.25
C PHE A 72 -4.31 6.61 7.65
N ASN A 73 -4.41 5.41 8.24
CA ASN A 73 -3.23 4.62 8.54
C ASN A 73 -2.48 4.16 7.27
N ASP A 74 -3.19 3.95 6.16
CA ASP A 74 -2.58 3.64 4.86
C ASP A 74 -1.73 4.79 4.29
N SER A 75 -1.98 6.02 4.71
CA SER A 75 -1.14 7.17 4.36
C SER A 75 0.16 7.23 5.15
N LEU A 76 0.21 6.58 6.33
CA LEU A 76 1.42 6.52 7.13
C LEU A 76 2.42 5.52 6.53
N PRO A 77 3.71 5.83 6.58
CA PRO A 77 4.74 4.90 6.15
C PRO A 77 4.82 3.68 7.08
N ASP A 78 5.29 2.58 6.53
CA ASP A 78 5.72 1.41 7.30
C ASP A 78 7.13 0.98 6.87
N GLY A 79 7.73 0.01 7.55
CA GLY A 79 9.03 -0.55 7.21
C GLY A 79 10.08 0.50 6.84
N TRP A 80 10.47 0.52 5.55
CA TRP A 80 11.48 1.42 5.02
C TRP A 80 11.12 2.91 5.19
N GLY A 81 9.90 3.30 4.86
CA GLY A 81 9.45 4.68 4.98
C GLY A 81 9.50 5.19 6.43
N SER A 82 9.07 4.36 7.40
CA SER A 82 9.17 4.69 8.83
C SER A 82 10.62 4.84 9.27
N LEU A 83 11.52 3.96 8.82
CA LEU A 83 12.94 4.08 9.13
C LEU A 83 13.53 5.41 8.64
N LEU A 84 13.20 5.82 7.42
CA LEU A 84 13.64 7.10 6.87
C LEU A 84 13.09 8.28 7.66
N LEU A 85 11.78 8.24 7.95
CA LEU A 85 11.09 9.28 8.71
C LEU A 85 11.72 9.45 10.10
N ASP A 86 11.89 8.37 10.85
CA ASP A 86 12.43 8.39 12.20
C ASP A 86 13.87 8.93 12.22
N ARG A 87 14.71 8.53 11.27
CA ARG A 87 16.08 9.03 11.18
C ARG A 87 16.14 10.50 10.79
N TYR A 88 15.32 10.91 9.84
CA TYR A 88 15.25 12.29 9.40
C TYR A 88 14.79 13.21 10.53
N LEU A 89 13.75 12.84 11.28
CA LEU A 89 13.26 13.60 12.42
C LEU A 89 14.31 13.69 13.54
N LYS A 90 14.96 12.58 13.89
CA LYS A 90 16.04 12.54 14.88
C LYS A 90 17.24 13.43 14.48
N LYS A 91 17.64 13.41 13.20
CA LYS A 91 18.68 14.29 12.65
C LYS A 91 18.34 15.77 12.85
N ASN A 92 17.05 16.13 12.79
CA ASN A 92 16.54 17.48 12.98
C ASN A 92 16.14 17.81 14.42
N GLY A 93 16.52 16.98 15.40
CA GLY A 93 16.27 17.21 16.83
C GLY A 93 14.83 16.98 17.27
N ILE A 94 14.02 16.25 16.49
CA ILE A 94 12.62 15.98 16.78
C ILE A 94 12.49 14.61 17.44
N GLU A 95 11.84 14.57 18.61
CA GLU A 95 11.55 13.34 19.33
C GLU A 95 10.33 12.63 18.72
N VAL A 96 10.59 11.58 17.96
CA VAL A 96 9.59 10.84 17.17
C VAL A 96 8.48 10.25 18.05
N ASP A 97 8.84 9.80 19.24
CA ASP A 97 7.92 9.14 20.18
C ASP A 97 6.90 10.13 20.80
N LYS A 98 7.18 11.42 20.74
CA LYS A 98 6.27 12.48 21.20
C LYS A 98 5.26 12.92 20.14
N LEU A 99 5.45 12.50 18.90
CA LEU A 99 4.53 12.87 17.80
C LEU A 99 3.23 12.08 17.89
N ASN A 100 2.12 12.81 17.93
CA ASN A 100 0.80 12.21 17.82
C ASN A 100 0.50 11.78 16.36
N LYS A 101 -0.62 11.07 16.16
CA LYS A 101 -1.03 10.53 14.85
C LYS A 101 -1.27 11.63 13.82
N LEU A 102 -1.85 12.75 14.24
CA LEU A 102 -2.13 13.88 13.34
C LEU A 102 -0.85 14.56 12.88
N GLN A 103 0.12 14.75 13.77
CA GLN A 103 1.43 15.30 13.41
C GLN A 103 2.17 14.39 12.41
N ARG A 104 2.09 13.07 12.59
CA ARG A 104 2.67 12.11 11.62
C ARG A 104 1.99 12.21 10.25
N LEU A 105 0.67 12.37 10.19
CA LEU A 105 -0.07 12.61 8.94
C LEU A 105 0.28 13.95 8.31
N ALA A 106 0.43 15.04 9.10
CA ALA A 106 0.87 16.34 8.61
C ALA A 106 2.29 16.29 7.98
N ILE A 107 3.20 15.49 8.55
CA ILE A 107 4.55 15.29 7.98
C ILE A 107 4.48 14.56 6.64
N ILE A 108 3.53 13.65 6.46
CA ILE A 108 3.28 13.03 5.15
C ILE A 108 2.63 14.03 4.21
N GLY A 109 1.67 14.83 4.71
CA GLY A 109 1.03 15.92 3.98
C GLY A 109 0.50 15.48 2.63
N SER A 110 1.03 16.09 1.56
CA SER A 110 0.70 15.77 0.17
C SER A 110 1.61 14.71 -0.47
N SER A 111 2.65 14.23 0.21
CA SER A 111 3.60 13.25 -0.35
C SER A 111 3.09 11.80 -0.34
N GLY A 112 1.97 11.51 0.33
CA GLY A 112 1.45 10.17 0.60
C GLY A 112 1.02 9.37 -0.64
N ARG A 113 0.72 8.09 -0.41
CA ARG A 113 0.07 7.23 -1.40
C ARG A 113 -1.41 7.60 -1.54
N GLY A 114 -2.00 7.23 -2.68
CA GLY A 114 -3.40 7.55 -2.96
C GLY A 114 -3.63 9.04 -3.15
N ALA A 115 -4.87 9.50 -2.93
CA ALA A 115 -5.28 10.87 -3.17
C ALA A 115 -5.48 11.71 -1.91
N LEU A 116 -5.39 11.12 -0.71
CA LEU A 116 -5.59 11.89 0.51
C LEU A 116 -4.38 12.78 0.82
N GLU A 117 -4.66 14.00 1.21
CA GLU A 117 -3.72 15.04 1.59
C GLU A 117 -4.14 15.65 2.91
N TYR A 118 -3.19 16.13 3.70
CA TYR A 118 -3.41 16.60 5.06
C TYR A 118 -2.90 18.02 5.23
N VAL A 119 -3.73 18.88 5.81
CA VAL A 119 -3.40 20.28 6.09
C VAL A 119 -3.55 20.53 7.60
N PRO A 120 -2.51 21.10 8.28
CA PRO A 120 -1.31 21.67 7.70
C PRO A 120 -0.43 20.61 7.03
N ASP A 121 0.18 20.97 5.89
CA ASP A 121 1.11 20.13 5.14
C ASP A 121 2.55 20.48 5.58
N TRP A 122 3.21 19.54 6.26
CA TRP A 122 4.61 19.65 6.67
C TRP A 122 5.53 18.75 5.82
N SER A 123 5.01 18.23 4.71
CA SER A 123 5.83 17.42 3.82
C SER A 123 6.96 18.24 3.19
N ILE A 124 8.09 17.59 2.97
CA ILE A 124 9.23 18.22 2.32
C ILE A 124 9.08 18.01 0.81
N THR A 125 8.65 19.07 0.13
CA THR A 125 8.33 19.04 -1.31
C THR A 125 9.52 19.40 -2.22
N GLU A 126 10.68 19.77 -1.67
CA GLU A 126 11.87 20.05 -2.51
C GLU A 126 12.25 18.82 -3.31
N LYS A 127 12.25 18.96 -4.63
CA LYS A 127 12.61 17.89 -5.57
C LYS A 127 14.06 17.50 -5.36
N ALA A 128 14.31 16.21 -5.24
CA ALA A 128 15.67 15.69 -5.19
C ALA A 128 16.37 15.98 -6.53
N THR A 129 17.63 16.40 -6.44
CA THR A 129 18.42 16.81 -7.60
C THR A 129 19.13 15.66 -8.31
N THR A 130 19.15 14.45 -7.73
CA THR A 130 19.81 13.30 -8.34
C THR A 130 18.83 12.18 -8.68
N HIS A 131 18.96 11.67 -9.89
CA HIS A 131 18.27 10.48 -10.38
C HIS A 131 19.24 9.29 -10.59
N ASP A 132 20.50 9.39 -10.12
CA ASP A 132 21.46 8.28 -10.18
C ASP A 132 21.06 7.20 -9.21
N LEU A 133 20.48 6.12 -9.76
CA LEU A 133 19.97 4.97 -8.99
C LEU A 133 21.08 4.23 -8.25
N ASN A 134 22.32 4.29 -8.74
CA ASN A 134 23.46 3.64 -8.08
C ASN A 134 23.86 4.37 -6.81
N ILE A 135 23.82 5.70 -6.83
CA ILE A 135 24.05 6.52 -5.63
C ILE A 135 22.96 6.26 -4.61
N LEU A 136 21.68 6.33 -5.03
CA LEU A 136 20.54 6.10 -4.15
C LEU A 136 20.55 4.69 -3.54
N ALA A 137 20.91 3.67 -4.31
CA ALA A 137 21.03 2.29 -3.82
C ALA A 137 22.15 2.14 -2.78
N LYS A 138 23.32 2.74 -3.00
CA LYS A 138 24.44 2.73 -2.04
C LYS A 138 24.07 3.46 -0.74
N ASP A 139 23.39 4.59 -0.84
CA ASP A 139 22.96 5.34 0.35
C ASP A 139 21.86 4.59 1.12
N ALA A 140 20.94 3.91 0.41
CA ALA A 140 19.94 3.04 1.02
C ALA A 140 20.59 1.87 1.78
N GLU A 141 21.62 1.24 1.20
CA GLU A 141 22.39 0.19 1.87
C GLU A 141 23.09 0.70 3.15
N LYS A 142 23.74 1.87 3.10
CA LYS A 142 24.35 2.49 4.30
C LYS A 142 23.31 2.78 5.38
N ILE A 143 22.12 3.24 5.00
CA ILE A 143 21.01 3.51 5.92
C ILE A 143 20.55 2.20 6.59
N LEU A 144 20.49 1.09 5.89
CA LEU A 144 20.11 -0.18 6.49
C LEU A 144 21.16 -0.71 7.47
N LEU A 145 22.44 -0.57 7.15
CA LEU A 145 23.54 -1.17 7.91
C LEU A 145 23.98 -0.34 9.12
N THR A 146 23.83 0.99 9.08
CA THR A 146 24.38 1.89 10.10
C THR A 146 23.42 3.02 10.47
N LYS A 147 23.73 3.73 11.56
CA LYS A 147 23.10 5.02 11.92
C LYS A 147 23.61 6.14 10.99
N TYR A 148 23.44 5.99 9.68
CA TYR A 148 23.90 6.95 8.68
C TYR A 148 23.05 8.23 8.72
N HIS A 149 23.73 9.39 8.83
CA HIS A 149 23.12 10.73 8.91
C HIS A 149 23.62 11.67 7.79
N GLY A 150 24.21 11.13 6.72
CA GLY A 150 24.72 11.92 5.61
C GLY A 150 23.61 12.55 4.73
N ASN A 151 24.03 13.31 3.71
CA ASN A 151 23.11 13.99 2.77
C ASN A 151 22.20 13.01 1.98
N GLY A 152 22.64 11.76 1.80
CA GLY A 152 21.81 10.71 1.18
C GLY A 152 20.54 10.40 1.94
N LEU A 153 20.50 10.59 3.28
CA LEU A 153 19.29 10.43 4.08
C LEU A 153 18.21 11.44 3.66
N ASP A 154 18.57 12.70 3.45
CA ASP A 154 17.61 13.75 3.08
C ASP A 154 17.00 13.47 1.69
N ILE A 155 17.82 12.99 0.75
CA ILE A 155 17.38 12.62 -0.60
C ILE A 155 16.46 11.41 -0.55
N LEU A 156 16.85 10.36 0.18
CA LEU A 156 16.03 9.15 0.32
C LEU A 156 14.75 9.42 1.10
N PHE A 157 14.79 10.27 2.14
CA PHE A 157 13.59 10.70 2.85
C PHE A 157 12.60 11.41 1.94
N LYS A 158 13.05 12.39 1.18
CA LYS A 158 12.21 13.15 0.23
C LYS A 158 11.53 12.25 -0.81
N ASN A 159 12.21 11.19 -1.24
CA ASN A 159 11.71 10.30 -2.30
C ASN A 159 11.13 8.98 -1.79
N GLY A 160 11.28 8.63 -0.52
CA GLY A 160 10.93 7.29 -0.04
C GLY A 160 10.14 7.25 1.26
N ALA A 161 10.05 8.35 2.03
CA ALA A 161 9.46 8.35 3.36
C ALA A 161 7.95 8.01 3.39
N SER A 162 7.22 8.26 2.32
CA SER A 162 5.79 7.91 2.23
C SER A 162 5.56 6.49 1.68
N SER A 163 6.62 5.72 1.41
CA SER A 163 6.51 4.37 0.87
C SER A 163 6.17 3.34 1.95
N GLY A 164 5.38 2.33 1.58
CA GLY A 164 5.12 1.15 2.41
C GLY A 164 6.06 -0.01 2.11
N GLY A 165 6.09 -1.01 3.02
CA GLY A 165 6.91 -2.21 2.89
C GLY A 165 8.34 -2.04 3.40
N ALA A 166 9.04 -3.17 3.62
CA ALA A 166 10.33 -3.21 4.31
C ALA A 166 11.53 -2.94 3.41
N ARG A 167 11.46 -3.27 2.11
CA ARG A 167 12.58 -3.08 1.18
C ARG A 167 12.81 -1.63 0.83
N PRO A 168 14.08 -1.19 0.70
CA PRO A 168 14.43 0.15 0.25
C PRO A 168 13.81 0.48 -1.10
N LYS A 169 13.22 1.66 -1.20
CA LYS A 169 12.58 2.13 -2.44
C LYS A 169 12.47 3.64 -2.47
N VAL A 170 12.30 4.16 -3.67
CA VAL A 170 12.11 5.59 -3.92
C VAL A 170 11.01 5.82 -4.94
N PHE A 171 10.34 6.97 -4.84
CA PHE A 171 9.47 7.49 -5.87
C PHE A 171 10.25 8.47 -6.73
N LEU A 172 10.32 8.25 -8.02
CA LEU A 172 11.01 9.14 -8.96
C LEU A 172 10.13 9.44 -10.16
N LYS A 173 10.23 10.67 -10.66
CA LYS A 173 9.58 11.06 -11.91
C LYS A 173 10.58 10.90 -13.06
N ILE A 174 10.32 9.97 -13.98
CA ILE A 174 11.17 9.67 -15.14
C ILE A 174 10.32 9.86 -16.40
N LYS A 175 10.73 10.73 -17.32
CA LYS A 175 10.00 11.03 -18.58
C LYS A 175 8.50 11.35 -18.34
N ASN A 176 8.22 12.18 -17.35
CA ASN A 176 6.85 12.55 -16.91
C ASN A 176 6.02 11.46 -16.25
N GLU A 177 6.51 10.23 -16.12
CA GLU A 177 5.86 9.12 -15.43
C GLU A 177 6.39 8.99 -14.00
N GLU A 178 5.52 8.69 -13.06
CA GLU A 178 5.89 8.45 -11.66
C GLU A 178 6.16 6.97 -11.42
N TRP A 179 7.35 6.66 -10.95
CA TRP A 179 7.84 5.30 -10.71
C TRP A 179 8.15 5.06 -9.24
N LEU A 180 7.82 3.89 -8.76
CA LEU A 180 8.37 3.31 -7.54
C LEU A 180 9.52 2.39 -7.95
N ILE A 181 10.75 2.72 -7.54
CA ILE A 181 11.95 1.92 -7.85
C ILE A 181 12.45 1.28 -6.57
N LYS A 182 12.63 -0.04 -6.60
CA LYS A 182 13.07 -0.85 -5.47
C LYS A 182 14.56 -1.15 -5.54
N PHE A 183 15.21 -1.10 -4.38
CA PHE A 183 16.59 -1.51 -4.18
C PHE A 183 16.63 -2.79 -3.34
N LYS A 184 17.70 -3.55 -3.44
CA LYS A 184 17.90 -4.73 -2.58
C LYS A 184 18.05 -4.32 -1.11
N SER A 185 17.55 -5.15 -0.21
CA SER A 185 17.91 -5.13 1.21
C SER A 185 19.16 -5.98 1.46
N SER A 186 19.69 -5.94 2.67
CA SER A 186 20.84 -6.77 3.06
C SER A 186 20.55 -8.28 3.01
N ALA A 187 19.28 -8.67 3.20
CA ALA A 187 18.86 -10.07 3.17
C ALA A 187 18.48 -10.57 1.76
N ASP A 188 18.38 -9.67 0.78
CA ASP A 188 17.97 -10.04 -0.57
C ASP A 188 19.14 -10.59 -1.41
N PRO A 189 18.87 -11.54 -2.32
CA PRO A 189 19.87 -11.98 -3.30
C PRO A 189 20.24 -10.84 -4.27
N PRO A 190 21.43 -10.86 -4.87
CA PRO A 190 21.91 -9.80 -5.77
C PRO A 190 21.00 -9.51 -6.96
N ASN A 191 20.25 -10.51 -7.43
CA ASN A 191 19.37 -10.44 -8.59
C ASN A 191 17.89 -10.18 -8.26
N ILE A 192 17.56 -9.77 -7.02
CA ILE A 192 16.15 -9.61 -6.59
C ILE A 192 15.33 -8.73 -7.54
N GLY A 193 15.89 -7.64 -8.07
CA GLY A 193 15.17 -6.78 -9.00
C GLY A 193 14.82 -7.48 -10.32
N LYS A 194 15.72 -8.36 -10.84
CA LYS A 194 15.43 -9.20 -12.01
C LYS A 194 14.35 -10.22 -11.69
N THR A 195 14.38 -10.78 -10.49
CA THR A 195 13.39 -11.75 -10.04
C THR A 195 12.01 -11.09 -9.94
N GLU A 196 11.89 -9.91 -9.31
CA GLU A 196 10.62 -9.17 -9.26
C GLU A 196 10.10 -8.83 -10.66
N TYR A 197 10.98 -8.39 -11.57
CA TYR A 197 10.61 -8.12 -12.95
C TYR A 197 10.10 -9.36 -13.67
N TYR A 198 10.79 -10.50 -13.53
CA TYR A 198 10.37 -11.78 -14.12
C TYR A 198 8.95 -12.17 -13.64
N TYR A 199 8.70 -12.16 -12.33
CA TYR A 199 7.38 -12.50 -11.80
C TYR A 199 6.29 -11.49 -12.17
N SER A 200 6.62 -10.22 -12.37
CA SER A 200 5.66 -9.23 -12.87
C SER A 200 5.21 -9.55 -14.30
N ILE A 201 6.13 -9.99 -15.17
CA ILE A 201 5.79 -10.41 -16.54
C ILE A 201 5.03 -11.73 -16.52
N LEU A 202 5.42 -12.68 -15.68
CA LEU A 202 4.71 -13.95 -15.53
C LEU A 202 3.26 -13.73 -15.06
N ALA A 203 3.05 -12.83 -14.11
CA ALA A 203 1.71 -12.47 -13.65
C ALA A 203 0.84 -11.89 -14.78
N GLN A 204 1.41 -11.02 -15.63
CA GLN A 204 0.71 -10.50 -16.82
C GLN A 204 0.34 -11.64 -17.79
N GLN A 205 1.26 -12.59 -18.02
CA GLN A 205 0.98 -13.77 -18.86
C GLN A 205 -0.14 -14.66 -18.27
N CYS A 206 -0.28 -14.68 -16.94
CA CYS A 206 -1.38 -15.34 -16.22
C CYS A 206 -2.68 -14.53 -16.23
N GLY A 207 -2.79 -13.46 -17.02
CA GLY A 207 -3.98 -12.63 -17.13
C GLY A 207 -4.27 -11.75 -15.90
N ILE A 208 -3.25 -11.51 -15.05
CA ILE A 208 -3.35 -10.60 -13.91
C ILE A 208 -3.05 -9.17 -14.37
N LYS A 209 -3.93 -8.23 -14.01
CA LYS A 209 -3.72 -6.80 -14.29
C LYS A 209 -2.56 -6.29 -13.42
N MET A 210 -1.45 -5.94 -14.06
CA MET A 210 -0.26 -5.35 -13.44
C MET A 210 -0.07 -3.91 -13.92
N PRO A 211 0.53 -3.03 -13.10
CA PRO A 211 1.06 -1.75 -13.61
C PRO A 211 2.18 -2.00 -14.62
N LEU A 212 2.55 -0.98 -15.38
CA LEU A 212 3.74 -1.05 -16.21
C LEU A 212 4.98 -1.27 -15.32
N THR A 213 5.81 -2.26 -15.67
CA THR A 213 7.05 -2.57 -14.98
C THR A 213 8.25 -2.42 -15.88
N CYS A 214 9.40 -2.08 -15.30
CA CYS A 214 10.66 -1.89 -16.02
C CYS A 214 11.83 -2.35 -15.16
N LEU A 215 12.88 -2.83 -15.81
CA LEU A 215 14.14 -3.14 -15.15
C LEU A 215 15.15 -2.02 -15.44
N PHE A 216 15.24 -1.04 -14.56
CA PHE A 216 16.18 0.07 -14.67
C PHE A 216 17.62 -0.40 -14.49
N GLU A 217 18.54 0.11 -15.31
CA GLU A 217 19.96 -0.25 -15.29
C GLU A 217 20.21 -1.77 -15.26
N LYS A 218 19.30 -2.56 -15.86
CA LYS A 218 19.31 -4.03 -15.91
C LYS A 218 19.34 -4.72 -14.54
N ARG A 219 18.98 -4.01 -13.45
CA ARG A 219 19.02 -4.55 -12.08
C ARG A 219 17.98 -4.01 -11.11
N TYR A 220 17.50 -2.78 -11.25
CA TYR A 220 16.53 -2.19 -10.34
C TYR A 220 15.11 -2.39 -10.86
N PHE A 221 14.28 -3.07 -10.09
CA PHE A 221 12.88 -3.21 -10.44
C PHE A 221 12.15 -1.89 -10.24
N GLY A 222 11.45 -1.44 -11.26
CA GLY A 222 10.57 -0.29 -11.20
C GLY A 222 9.16 -0.66 -11.59
N VAL A 223 8.20 -0.07 -10.89
CA VAL A 223 6.78 -0.18 -11.17
C VAL A 223 6.18 1.21 -11.26
N GLN A 224 5.41 1.46 -12.34
CA GLN A 224 4.71 2.72 -12.51
C GLN A 224 3.63 2.87 -11.44
N ARG A 225 3.52 4.06 -10.86
CA ARG A 225 2.50 4.33 -9.85
C ARG A 225 1.12 4.30 -10.47
N PHE A 226 0.30 3.40 -10.00
CA PHE A 226 -1.09 3.26 -10.44
C PHE A 226 -2.07 4.17 -9.68
N ASP A 227 -1.60 4.81 -8.60
CA ASP A 227 -2.36 5.79 -7.82
C ASP A 227 -2.18 7.23 -8.35
N ARG A 228 -1.59 7.37 -9.52
CA ARG A 228 -1.36 8.62 -10.26
C ARG A 228 -1.80 8.45 -11.70
N ASN A 229 -2.46 9.45 -12.24
CA ASN A 229 -2.58 9.67 -13.67
C ASN A 229 -2.05 11.08 -14.02
N ALA A 230 -2.01 11.43 -15.30
CA ALA A 230 -1.38 12.69 -15.76
C ALA A 230 -1.88 13.95 -15.02
N THR A 231 -3.12 13.96 -14.53
CA THR A 231 -3.80 15.15 -14.00
C THR A 231 -4.31 15.02 -12.57
N LYS A 232 -4.45 13.78 -12.06
CA LYS A 232 -5.11 13.53 -10.77
C LYS A 232 -4.43 12.42 -9.97
N ARG A 233 -4.63 12.48 -8.67
CA ARG A 233 -4.33 11.39 -7.74
C ARG A 233 -5.56 10.49 -7.64
N ILE A 234 -5.35 9.18 -7.61
CA ILE A 234 -6.42 8.20 -7.51
C ILE A 234 -6.54 7.77 -6.05
N HIS A 235 -7.74 7.93 -5.47
CA HIS A 235 -7.97 7.46 -4.11
C HIS A 235 -7.76 5.95 -4.05
N THR A 236 -6.89 5.53 -3.15
CA THR A 236 -6.47 4.13 -3.00
C THR A 236 -6.48 3.76 -1.53
N ILE A 237 -7.08 2.62 -1.20
CA ILE A 237 -7.12 2.04 0.14
C ILE A 237 -6.67 0.57 0.08
N SER A 238 -5.80 0.15 1.00
CA SER A 238 -5.43 -1.26 1.10
C SER A 238 -6.57 -2.10 1.71
N ALA A 239 -6.52 -3.42 1.51
CA ALA A 239 -7.43 -4.32 2.20
C ALA A 239 -7.25 -4.25 3.72
N ALA A 240 -6.04 -3.98 4.20
CA ALA A 240 -5.80 -3.72 5.62
C ALA A 240 -6.62 -2.51 6.11
N GLY A 241 -6.54 -1.38 5.38
CA GLY A 241 -7.27 -0.17 5.72
C GLY A 241 -8.79 -0.31 5.54
N LEU A 242 -9.22 -0.99 4.48
CA LEU A 242 -10.63 -1.19 4.14
C LEU A 242 -11.37 -2.11 5.13
N LEU A 243 -10.69 -3.18 5.59
CA LEU A 243 -11.29 -4.23 6.43
C LEU A 243 -10.88 -4.13 7.91
N ASN A 244 -10.07 -3.14 8.28
CA ASN A 244 -9.41 -3.06 9.59
C ASN A 244 -8.64 -4.36 9.94
N ALA A 245 -7.95 -4.93 8.95
CA ALA A 245 -7.16 -6.14 9.11
C ALA A 245 -5.72 -5.79 9.53
N ASP A 246 -5.23 -6.41 10.59
CA ASP A 246 -3.84 -6.23 11.02
C ASP A 246 -2.89 -6.96 10.07
N TYR A 247 -2.19 -6.21 9.22
CA TYR A 247 -1.28 -6.78 8.24
C TYR A 247 0.01 -7.37 8.82
N ARG A 248 0.27 -7.18 10.12
CA ARG A 248 1.45 -7.68 10.84
C ARG A 248 1.27 -9.13 11.32
N ILE A 249 0.05 -9.61 11.31
CA ILE A 249 -0.34 -10.98 11.70
C ILE A 249 -1.29 -11.56 10.65
N PRO A 250 -1.40 -12.89 10.54
CA PRO A 250 -2.43 -13.53 9.71
C PRO A 250 -3.83 -13.21 10.26
N SER A 251 -4.50 -12.22 9.70
CA SER A 251 -5.80 -11.72 10.15
C SER A 251 -6.88 -11.73 9.06
N LEU A 252 -6.55 -12.24 7.87
CA LEU A 252 -7.42 -12.23 6.71
C LEU A 252 -7.46 -13.61 6.05
N ASP A 253 -8.61 -13.96 5.47
CA ASP A 253 -8.79 -15.10 4.59
C ASP A 253 -9.21 -14.62 3.21
N TYR A 254 -8.78 -15.29 2.15
CA TYR A 254 -9.13 -14.92 0.78
C TYR A 254 -10.63 -14.98 0.52
N GLU A 255 -11.38 -15.84 1.21
CA GLU A 255 -12.85 -15.81 1.12
C GLU A 255 -13.40 -14.45 1.55
N MET A 256 -12.93 -13.92 2.70
CA MET A 256 -13.35 -12.59 3.17
C MET A 256 -12.94 -11.48 2.21
N LEU A 257 -11.72 -11.57 1.69
CA LEU A 257 -11.18 -10.57 0.76
C LEU A 257 -11.95 -10.54 -0.57
N LEU A 258 -12.27 -11.71 -1.12
CA LEU A 258 -13.07 -11.85 -2.35
C LEU A 258 -14.51 -11.36 -2.14
N ARG A 259 -15.15 -11.68 -1.00
CA ARG A 259 -16.47 -11.15 -0.63
C ARG A 259 -16.45 -9.62 -0.52
N ALA A 260 -15.43 -9.07 0.15
CA ALA A 260 -15.26 -7.62 0.28
C ALA A 260 -15.05 -6.96 -1.10
N CYS A 261 -14.28 -7.58 -1.98
CA CYS A 261 -14.11 -7.12 -3.36
C CYS A 261 -15.46 -7.03 -4.08
N PHE A 262 -16.30 -8.05 -4.03
CA PHE A 262 -17.62 -8.02 -4.64
C PHE A 262 -18.53 -6.97 -3.99
N LEU A 263 -18.57 -6.91 -2.67
CA LEU A 263 -19.41 -5.94 -1.95
C LEU A 263 -19.04 -4.49 -2.29
N LEU A 264 -17.75 -4.24 -2.49
CA LEU A 264 -17.23 -2.91 -2.80
C LEU A 264 -17.43 -2.54 -4.28
N THR A 265 -17.06 -3.44 -5.19
CA THR A 265 -16.99 -3.14 -6.63
C THR A 265 -18.30 -3.46 -7.37
N LYS A 266 -19.13 -4.35 -6.83
CA LYS A 266 -20.33 -4.92 -7.49
C LYS A 266 -20.02 -5.52 -8.87
N ASN A 267 -18.79 -6.00 -9.06
CA ASN A 267 -18.30 -6.48 -10.34
C ASN A 267 -17.56 -7.83 -10.18
N MET A 268 -18.09 -8.87 -10.80
CA MET A 268 -17.49 -10.22 -10.76
C MET A 268 -16.15 -10.31 -11.51
N GLU A 269 -15.89 -9.44 -12.49
CA GLU A 269 -14.59 -9.40 -13.18
C GLU A 269 -13.47 -9.00 -12.21
N GLU A 270 -13.72 -8.08 -11.29
CA GLU A 270 -12.77 -7.69 -10.26
C GLU A 270 -12.53 -8.84 -9.26
N VAL A 271 -13.59 -9.61 -8.93
CA VAL A 271 -13.49 -10.82 -8.10
C VAL A 271 -12.68 -11.91 -8.81
N LEU A 272 -12.87 -12.11 -10.10
CA LEU A 272 -12.09 -13.08 -10.90
C LEU A 272 -10.61 -12.66 -10.99
N GLN A 273 -10.32 -11.35 -11.12
CA GLN A 273 -8.96 -10.85 -11.06
C GLN A 273 -8.29 -11.14 -9.70
N LEU A 274 -9.00 -10.91 -8.60
CA LEU A 274 -8.49 -11.20 -7.26
C LEU A 274 -8.33 -12.71 -7.02
N TYR A 275 -9.23 -13.54 -7.56
CA TYR A 275 -9.11 -14.99 -7.54
C TYR A 275 -7.87 -15.46 -8.33
N ARG A 276 -7.57 -14.87 -9.50
CA ARG A 276 -6.34 -15.12 -10.25
C ARG A 276 -5.09 -14.80 -9.41
N ILE A 277 -5.10 -13.68 -8.68
CA ILE A 277 -4.00 -13.31 -7.78
C ILE A 277 -3.83 -14.35 -6.67
N MET A 278 -4.90 -14.83 -6.04
CA MET A 278 -4.86 -15.89 -5.04
C MET A 278 -4.21 -17.16 -5.61
N VAL A 279 -4.70 -17.65 -6.76
CA VAL A 279 -4.15 -18.86 -7.41
C VAL A 279 -2.68 -18.67 -7.78
N PHE A 280 -2.30 -17.49 -8.27
CA PHE A 280 -0.91 -17.18 -8.63
C PHE A 280 -0.01 -17.16 -7.39
N ASN A 281 -0.42 -16.52 -6.30
CA ASN A 281 0.34 -16.49 -5.04
C ASN A 281 0.62 -17.91 -4.52
N VAL A 282 -0.38 -18.80 -4.58
CA VAL A 282 -0.18 -20.21 -4.20
C VAL A 282 0.77 -20.91 -5.17
N ALA A 283 0.58 -20.74 -6.49
CA ALA A 283 1.36 -21.42 -7.52
C ALA A 283 2.85 -21.06 -7.49
N ILE A 284 3.19 -19.79 -7.18
CA ILE A 284 4.59 -19.34 -7.09
C ILE A 284 5.16 -19.42 -5.67
N GLY A 285 4.36 -19.76 -4.65
CA GLY A 285 4.77 -19.77 -3.26
C GLY A 285 5.00 -18.36 -2.69
N ASN A 286 4.22 -17.38 -3.11
CA ASN A 286 4.21 -16.05 -2.48
C ASN A 286 3.38 -16.10 -1.20
N LYS A 287 4.04 -16.30 -0.07
CA LYS A 287 3.39 -16.39 1.26
C LYS A 287 3.39 -15.07 2.03
N ASP A 288 4.00 -14.01 1.48
CA ASP A 288 3.93 -12.64 2.03
C ASP A 288 2.72 -11.87 1.47
N ASP A 289 1.62 -12.57 1.30
CA ASP A 289 0.35 -12.07 0.78
C ASP A 289 -0.52 -11.41 1.86
N HIS A 290 0.08 -10.50 2.62
CA HIS A 290 -0.62 -9.82 3.71
C HIS A 290 -1.61 -8.75 3.21
N ALA A 291 -2.51 -8.31 4.08
CA ALA A 291 -3.63 -7.43 3.76
C ALA A 291 -3.23 -6.09 3.08
N LYS A 292 -1.99 -5.60 3.24
CA LYS A 292 -1.49 -4.40 2.54
C LYS A 292 -1.05 -4.66 1.09
N ASN A 293 -0.95 -5.93 0.65
CA ASN A 293 -0.59 -6.29 -0.72
C ASN A 293 -1.79 -6.36 -1.67
N PHE A 294 -2.97 -6.03 -1.16
CA PHE A 294 -4.19 -5.86 -1.95
C PHE A 294 -4.72 -4.46 -1.74
N SER A 295 -5.12 -3.78 -2.81
CA SER A 295 -5.68 -2.43 -2.71
C SER A 295 -6.87 -2.25 -3.62
N PHE A 296 -7.70 -1.28 -3.30
CA PHE A 296 -8.84 -0.86 -4.06
C PHE A 296 -8.73 0.62 -4.39
N GLN A 297 -9.25 1.01 -5.55
CA GLN A 297 -9.21 2.37 -6.06
C GLN A 297 -10.61 2.90 -6.34
N PHE A 298 -10.83 4.18 -6.02
CA PHE A 298 -12.02 4.89 -6.44
C PHE A 298 -11.68 5.81 -7.59
N GLU A 299 -12.26 5.53 -8.75
CA GLU A 299 -12.03 6.28 -9.97
C GLU A 299 -13.30 6.31 -10.83
N ASN A 300 -13.63 7.47 -11.42
CA ASN A 300 -14.80 7.64 -12.27
C ASN A 300 -16.13 7.20 -11.61
N GLY A 301 -16.28 7.49 -10.31
CA GLY A 301 -17.50 7.17 -9.56
C GLY A 301 -17.62 5.71 -9.12
N GLN A 302 -16.61 4.87 -9.34
CA GLN A 302 -16.66 3.42 -9.07
C GLN A 302 -15.43 2.94 -8.30
N TRP A 303 -15.65 1.96 -7.44
CA TRP A 303 -14.59 1.18 -6.82
C TRP A 303 -14.14 0.06 -7.74
N LYS A 304 -12.83 -0.17 -7.81
CA LYS A 304 -12.16 -1.24 -8.58
C LYS A 304 -11.09 -1.88 -7.71
N LEU A 305 -10.73 -3.11 -8.02
CA LEU A 305 -9.47 -3.68 -7.55
C LEU A 305 -8.30 -2.91 -8.20
N SER A 306 -7.28 -2.56 -7.43
CA SER A 306 -6.07 -1.98 -8.02
C SER A 306 -5.33 -3.00 -8.89
N PRO A 307 -4.47 -2.56 -9.81
CA PRO A 307 -3.48 -3.46 -10.38
C PRO A 307 -2.70 -4.18 -9.28
N ALA A 308 -2.29 -5.42 -9.53
CA ALA A 308 -1.53 -6.22 -8.56
C ALA A 308 -0.09 -5.74 -8.43
N TYR A 309 0.51 -5.97 -7.26
CA TYR A 309 1.89 -5.62 -6.95
C TYR A 309 2.48 -6.59 -5.92
N ASP A 310 3.80 -6.59 -5.77
CA ASP A 310 4.54 -7.43 -4.81
C ASP A 310 4.27 -8.94 -4.98
N LEU A 311 4.18 -9.39 -6.24
CA LEU A 311 3.97 -10.78 -6.61
C LEU A 311 5.31 -11.48 -6.88
N LEU A 312 5.93 -12.03 -5.85
CA LEU A 312 7.16 -12.83 -5.97
C LEU A 312 7.20 -13.90 -4.87
N PRO A 313 7.92 -15.02 -5.08
CA PRO A 313 8.06 -16.06 -4.06
C PRO A 313 8.58 -15.49 -2.74
N SER A 314 7.97 -15.90 -1.64
CA SER A 314 8.36 -15.49 -0.29
C SER A 314 8.06 -16.62 0.70
N SER A 315 8.93 -16.81 1.69
CA SER A 315 8.73 -17.81 2.75
C SER A 315 7.56 -17.48 3.68
N GLY A 316 7.07 -16.23 3.68
CA GLY A 316 6.01 -15.81 4.56
C GLY A 316 6.35 -15.90 6.05
N PHE A 317 5.33 -15.79 6.90
CA PHE A 317 5.48 -15.93 8.34
C PHE A 317 5.39 -17.41 8.72
N ASN A 318 6.46 -17.96 9.30
CA ASN A 318 6.56 -19.39 9.68
C ASN A 318 6.22 -20.37 8.54
N GLY A 319 6.51 -20.01 7.30
CA GLY A 319 6.25 -20.87 6.14
C GLY A 319 4.79 -20.92 5.68
N ASN A 320 3.91 -20.07 6.23
CA ASN A 320 2.50 -20.01 5.92
C ASN A 320 2.14 -18.77 5.08
N HIS A 321 1.07 -18.85 4.30
CA HIS A 321 0.42 -17.69 3.72
C HIS A 321 -0.07 -16.74 4.81
N THR A 322 0.16 -15.44 4.65
CA THR A 322 -0.32 -14.43 5.61
C THR A 322 -1.81 -14.19 5.47
N THR A 323 -2.35 -14.28 4.24
CA THR A 323 -3.80 -14.41 4.00
C THR A 323 -4.13 -15.88 3.81
N THR A 324 -4.92 -16.45 4.72
CA THR A 324 -5.28 -17.87 4.65
C THR A 324 -6.20 -18.18 3.46
N ILE A 325 -6.17 -19.42 3.01
CA ILE A 325 -7.07 -19.94 1.96
C ILE A 325 -7.90 -21.07 2.58
N ASN A 326 -9.21 -20.90 2.63
CA ASN A 326 -10.12 -21.84 3.28
C ASN A 326 -9.71 -22.15 4.74
N GLY A 327 -9.23 -21.12 5.45
CA GLY A 327 -8.74 -21.23 6.83
C GLY A 327 -7.34 -21.86 6.98
N LYS A 328 -6.66 -22.20 5.88
CA LYS A 328 -5.33 -22.85 5.90
C LYS A 328 -4.23 -21.88 5.52
N GLY A 329 -3.12 -21.90 6.25
CA GLY A 329 -1.87 -21.18 5.89
C GLY A 329 -1.01 -21.93 4.88
N THR A 330 -1.25 -23.25 4.70
CA THR A 330 -0.64 -24.12 3.69
C THR A 330 -1.73 -24.82 2.90
N PRO A 331 -2.41 -24.09 1.97
CA PRO A 331 -3.52 -24.64 1.20
C PRO A 331 -3.02 -25.64 0.17
N ASP A 332 -3.90 -26.55 -0.24
CA ASP A 332 -3.74 -27.38 -1.42
C ASP A 332 -4.58 -26.85 -2.62
N GLU A 333 -4.50 -27.53 -3.76
CA GLU A 333 -5.25 -27.12 -4.95
C GLU A 333 -6.78 -27.25 -4.80
N GLU A 334 -7.27 -28.09 -3.89
CA GLU A 334 -8.69 -28.27 -3.62
C GLU A 334 -9.25 -27.07 -2.84
N ASP A 335 -8.48 -26.53 -1.90
CA ASP A 335 -8.87 -25.34 -1.13
C ASP A 335 -9.19 -24.15 -2.02
N LEU A 336 -8.44 -23.99 -3.14
CA LEU A 336 -8.70 -22.94 -4.14
C LEU A 336 -10.11 -23.09 -4.76
N LEU A 337 -10.52 -24.32 -5.07
CA LEU A 337 -11.83 -24.60 -5.65
C LEU A 337 -12.95 -24.45 -4.64
N ILE A 338 -12.69 -24.83 -3.37
CA ILE A 338 -13.65 -24.62 -2.27
C ILE A 338 -13.93 -23.12 -2.10
N VAL A 339 -12.89 -22.29 -2.06
CA VAL A 339 -13.06 -20.82 -1.97
C VAL A 339 -13.83 -20.29 -3.18
N ALA A 340 -13.50 -20.73 -4.41
CA ALA A 340 -14.24 -20.32 -5.62
C ALA A 340 -15.74 -20.63 -5.50
N LYS A 341 -16.08 -21.84 -5.06
CA LYS A 341 -17.48 -22.27 -4.85
C LYS A 341 -18.20 -21.40 -3.81
N LYS A 342 -17.56 -21.11 -2.68
CA LYS A 342 -18.11 -20.26 -1.60
C LYS A 342 -18.40 -18.81 -2.07
N ILE A 343 -17.66 -18.33 -3.06
CA ILE A 343 -17.83 -16.97 -3.63
C ILE A 343 -18.81 -16.95 -4.82
N GLY A 344 -19.24 -18.12 -5.29
CA GLY A 344 -20.13 -18.23 -6.45
C GLY A 344 -19.40 -18.17 -7.80
N ILE A 345 -18.10 -18.43 -7.86
CA ILE A 345 -17.37 -18.62 -9.10
C ILE A 345 -17.70 -20.01 -9.65
N ALA A 346 -18.13 -20.08 -10.92
CA ALA A 346 -18.45 -21.35 -11.55
C ALA A 346 -17.21 -22.29 -11.57
N GLU A 347 -17.40 -23.54 -11.23
CA GLU A 347 -16.34 -24.54 -11.12
C GLU A 347 -15.49 -24.64 -12.40
N ARG A 348 -16.16 -24.64 -13.57
CA ARG A 348 -15.45 -24.63 -14.87
C ARG A 348 -14.48 -23.45 -14.99
N THR A 349 -14.91 -22.26 -14.57
CA THR A 349 -14.08 -21.03 -14.60
C THR A 349 -12.91 -21.14 -13.62
N ALA A 350 -13.16 -21.59 -12.39
CA ALA A 350 -12.14 -21.78 -11.37
C ALA A 350 -11.08 -22.80 -11.81
N CYS A 351 -11.51 -23.95 -12.35
CA CYS A 351 -10.61 -24.97 -12.87
C CYS A 351 -9.78 -24.47 -14.06
N SER A 352 -10.38 -23.69 -14.97
CA SER A 352 -9.69 -23.11 -16.12
C SER A 352 -8.59 -22.15 -15.68
N ILE A 353 -8.90 -21.22 -14.75
CA ILE A 353 -7.94 -20.27 -14.20
C ILE A 353 -6.78 -21.01 -13.51
N LYS A 354 -7.10 -21.99 -12.66
CA LYS A 354 -6.10 -22.80 -11.98
C LYS A 354 -5.17 -23.49 -12.97
N LYS A 355 -5.72 -24.20 -13.96
CA LYS A 355 -4.93 -24.92 -14.98
C LYS A 355 -4.03 -24.00 -15.78
N GLU A 356 -4.52 -22.85 -16.21
CA GLU A 356 -3.78 -21.84 -16.96
C GLU A 356 -2.57 -21.33 -16.16
N ILE A 357 -2.79 -20.89 -14.92
CA ILE A 357 -1.75 -20.32 -14.06
C ILE A 357 -0.68 -21.36 -13.72
N TYR A 358 -1.09 -22.56 -13.29
CA TYR A 358 -0.12 -23.62 -12.95
C TYR A 358 0.70 -24.08 -14.16
N ALA A 359 0.12 -24.11 -15.37
CA ALA A 359 0.85 -24.45 -16.58
C ALA A 359 1.94 -23.43 -16.93
N LEU A 360 1.70 -22.14 -16.62
CA LEU A 360 2.70 -21.07 -16.83
C LEU A 360 3.76 -21.03 -15.73
N CYS A 361 3.37 -21.25 -14.47
CA CYS A 361 4.28 -21.19 -13.33
C CYS A 361 5.21 -22.40 -13.18
N ARG A 362 4.90 -23.56 -13.80
CA ARG A 362 5.73 -24.77 -13.77
C ARG A 362 6.81 -24.81 -14.85
N LYS A 363 6.84 -23.83 -15.75
CA LYS A 363 7.89 -23.67 -16.79
C LYS A 363 9.09 -22.90 -16.26
#